data_b36f1bc092143bb94b3debc726cc16ba
#
_entry.id   b36f1bc092143bb94b3debc726cc16ba
#
_cell.length_a   1.000
_cell.length_b   1.000
_cell.length_c   1.000
_cell.angle_alpha   90.00
_cell.angle_beta   90.00
_cell.angle_gamma   90.00
#
_symmetry.space_group_name_H-M   'P 1'
#
loop_
_entity.id
_entity.type
_entity.pdbx_description
1 polymer ?
#
loop_
_entity_poly.entity_id
_entity_poly.type
_entity_poly.pdbx_seq_one_letter_code
_entity_poly.pdbx_strand_id
1 'polypeptide(L)'
;MKRPNILLVMCDQLRGDCLSFDGHPDVKTPYLDTLAADSTYFENAYSACPSCIPARAGLLTGQAPSSHGRVGYQDGIDWEYDHYLAQELADHGYQTACVGKMHVHPPRLQCGFQMIRLHDGYIGHYRKANIPSWMNQNVSDDYMHYLRDHLGSYADVNGSGVENNSWITHPWIYEECYHPTNWVVDESIRFLETRDRTKPFFLMTSFVRPHPPFDAPKSYFDLYVNKQLHEPAMGDWVDPSLCERDGMILDSVHGCRDAELRHQAMAGYYACITHVDHQFGRLITALENDETYHDTIIIFTADHGEMLFDHQLFRKVLPYEGSTRIPMIIHVGKNIRKCLPHRSESVVELMDVMPTVLDLCGIQIPDSVDGASLKQELFEAKGIEREYVHGEHSRDKEQSNQYIVTETDKFIWFTQTNIEQYFDLKQDPKEEHDRIDDPACQDRIAHLRSLLIKELEGREEGYVQDGKLVAGQRPISRLQHPLHR
;
A
#
# COMPACT_ATOMS: atom_id res chain seq x y z
N MET A 1 13.84 -25.51 -16.12
CA MET A 1 13.56 -25.40 -14.68
C MET A 1 12.05 -25.36 -14.47
N LYS A 2 11.54 -25.90 -13.36
CA LYS A 2 10.13 -25.75 -12.99
C LYS A 2 9.88 -24.26 -12.70
N ARG A 3 8.82 -23.70 -13.24
CA ARG A 3 8.45 -22.30 -12.94
C ARG A 3 7.98 -22.18 -11.49
N PRO A 4 8.40 -21.15 -10.74
CA PRO A 4 7.96 -20.95 -9.37
C PRO A 4 6.48 -20.62 -9.30
N ASN A 5 5.82 -20.95 -8.19
CA ASN A 5 4.54 -20.35 -7.84
C ASN A 5 4.79 -18.95 -7.26
N ILE A 6 3.75 -18.12 -7.27
CA ILE A 6 3.82 -16.75 -6.77
C ILE A 6 2.62 -16.50 -5.85
N LEU A 7 2.91 -16.07 -4.63
CA LEU A 7 1.95 -15.53 -3.68
C LEU A 7 2.29 -14.06 -3.42
N LEU A 8 1.43 -13.16 -3.89
CA LEU A 8 1.50 -11.73 -3.57
C LEU A 8 0.46 -11.42 -2.50
N VAL A 9 0.92 -11.05 -1.31
CA VAL A 9 0.08 -10.63 -0.19
C VAL A 9 0.15 -9.12 -0.06
N MET A 10 -0.99 -8.47 -0.14
CA MET A 10 -1.09 -7.02 -0.10
C MET A 10 -2.06 -6.57 0.98
N CYS A 11 -1.64 -5.62 1.81
CA CYS A 11 -2.49 -4.93 2.76
C CYS A 11 -2.88 -3.55 2.24
N ASP A 12 -4.11 -3.11 2.53
CA ASP A 12 -4.49 -1.72 2.30
C ASP A 12 -4.14 -0.89 3.53
N GLN A 13 -3.32 0.15 3.32
CA GLN A 13 -3.03 1.17 4.34
C GLN A 13 -2.17 0.65 5.52
N LEU A 14 -1.20 -0.24 5.25
CA LEU A 14 -0.25 -0.71 6.27
C LEU A 14 1.05 0.09 6.22
N ARG A 15 1.37 0.76 7.33
CA ARG A 15 2.62 1.51 7.53
C ARG A 15 3.85 0.61 7.46
N GLY A 16 4.93 1.10 6.87
CA GLY A 16 6.20 0.39 6.75
C GLY A 16 6.88 0.08 8.10
N ASP A 17 6.66 0.93 9.11
CA ASP A 17 7.24 0.79 10.46
C ASP A 17 6.40 -0.05 11.43
N CYS A 18 5.20 -0.52 11.04
CA CYS A 18 4.29 -1.26 11.91
C CYS A 18 4.49 -2.79 11.86
N LEU A 19 5.75 -3.24 11.97
CA LEU A 19 6.14 -4.64 12.02
C LEU A 19 7.03 -4.92 13.23
N SER A 20 6.78 -6.02 13.96
CA SER A 20 7.54 -6.30 15.19
C SER A 20 9.02 -6.61 14.94
N PHE A 21 9.37 -7.25 13.82
CA PHE A 21 10.78 -7.49 13.48
C PHE A 21 11.52 -6.21 13.03
N ASP A 22 10.79 -5.16 12.63
CA ASP A 22 11.37 -3.84 12.31
C ASP A 22 11.48 -2.92 13.54
N GLY A 23 11.14 -3.45 14.70
CA GLY A 23 11.35 -2.78 16.00
C GLY A 23 10.16 -1.95 16.49
N HIS A 24 8.97 -2.08 15.88
CA HIS A 24 7.79 -1.39 16.40
C HIS A 24 7.50 -1.80 17.85
N PRO A 25 7.36 -0.85 18.79
CA PRO A 25 7.32 -1.16 20.22
C PRO A 25 6.08 -1.97 20.63
N ASP A 26 4.95 -1.79 19.98
CA ASP A 26 3.67 -2.32 20.43
C ASP A 26 3.15 -3.46 19.54
N VAL A 27 3.18 -3.29 18.22
CA VAL A 27 2.59 -4.24 17.24
C VAL A 27 3.24 -5.61 17.34
N LYS A 28 2.45 -6.67 17.18
CA LYS A 28 2.90 -8.07 17.17
C LYS A 28 2.55 -8.72 15.83
N THR A 29 3.59 -9.15 15.12
CA THR A 29 3.50 -9.78 13.80
C THR A 29 4.35 -11.05 13.69
N PRO A 30 4.13 -12.06 14.55
CA PRO A 30 5.04 -13.21 14.69
C PRO A 30 5.19 -14.05 13.42
N TYR A 31 4.16 -14.12 12.57
CA TYR A 31 4.24 -14.87 11.31
C TYR A 31 5.03 -14.11 10.25
N LEU A 32 4.87 -12.79 10.16
CA LEU A 32 5.69 -11.94 9.30
C LEU A 32 7.14 -11.87 9.80
N ASP A 33 7.37 -11.87 11.12
CA ASP A 33 8.72 -11.97 11.71
C ASP A 33 9.42 -13.25 11.25
N THR A 34 8.67 -14.37 11.23
CA THR A 34 9.18 -15.66 10.76
C THR A 34 9.49 -15.64 9.26
N LEU A 35 8.63 -15.04 8.45
CA LEU A 35 8.89 -14.88 7.01
C LEU A 35 10.11 -14.00 6.78
N ALA A 36 10.22 -12.86 7.46
CA ALA A 36 11.29 -11.89 7.30
C ALA A 36 12.67 -12.49 7.65
N ALA A 37 12.73 -13.39 8.63
CA ALA A 37 13.98 -14.04 9.03
C ALA A 37 14.65 -14.88 7.93
N ASP A 38 13.88 -15.33 6.91
CA ASP A 38 14.38 -16.11 5.77
C ASP A 38 14.07 -15.41 4.43
N SER A 39 14.09 -14.07 4.42
CA SER A 39 13.70 -13.24 3.28
C SER A 39 14.62 -12.03 3.11
N THR A 40 14.49 -11.33 1.98
CA THR A 40 15.00 -9.97 1.84
C THR A 40 13.91 -9.00 2.29
N TYR A 41 14.23 -8.13 3.24
CA TYR A 41 13.38 -7.01 3.67
C TYR A 41 13.96 -5.70 3.17
N PHE A 42 13.14 -4.90 2.48
CA PHE A 42 13.51 -3.59 1.97
C PHE A 42 13.06 -2.52 2.96
N GLU A 43 14.03 -1.85 3.60
CA GLU A 43 13.76 -0.82 4.61
C GLU A 43 13.19 0.46 4.01
N ASN A 44 13.60 0.77 2.76
CA ASN A 44 13.23 1.98 2.03
C ASN A 44 12.30 1.63 0.86
N ALA A 45 11.18 0.97 1.16
CA ALA A 45 10.14 0.68 0.17
C ALA A 45 9.01 1.72 0.24
N TYR A 46 8.64 2.28 -0.92
CA TYR A 46 7.71 3.39 -1.00
C TYR A 46 6.51 3.13 -1.91
N SER A 47 5.42 3.83 -1.60
CA SER A 47 4.30 4.06 -2.49
C SER A 47 4.49 5.42 -3.15
N ALA A 48 4.84 5.45 -4.43
CA ALA A 48 5.10 6.68 -5.17
C ALA A 48 3.86 7.60 -5.30
N CYS A 49 2.67 7.04 -5.19
CA CYS A 49 1.43 7.81 -5.06
C CYS A 49 0.57 7.17 -3.95
N PRO A 50 0.67 7.65 -2.69
CA PRO A 50 0.14 6.97 -1.50
C PRO A 50 -1.38 7.05 -1.41
N SER A 51 -2.05 6.32 -2.31
CA SER A 51 -3.51 6.20 -2.43
C SER A 51 -3.86 4.94 -3.20
N CYS A 52 -4.92 4.25 -2.82
CA CYS A 52 -5.21 2.87 -3.29
C CYS A 52 -5.17 2.70 -4.82
N ILE A 53 -5.86 3.57 -5.58
CA ILE A 53 -5.99 3.41 -7.05
C ILE A 53 -4.65 3.60 -7.76
N PRO A 54 -3.90 4.72 -7.58
CA PRO A 54 -2.62 4.90 -8.26
C PRO A 54 -1.56 3.88 -7.81
N ALA A 55 -1.47 3.59 -6.51
CA ALA A 55 -0.52 2.60 -5.98
C ALA A 55 -0.74 1.20 -6.58
N ARG A 56 -2.02 0.78 -6.69
CA ARG A 56 -2.37 -0.50 -7.33
C ARG A 56 -2.14 -0.49 -8.84
N ALA A 57 -2.25 0.66 -9.50
CA ALA A 57 -1.88 0.79 -10.90
C ALA A 57 -0.38 0.56 -11.08
N GLY A 58 0.48 1.21 -10.29
CA GLY A 58 1.92 0.96 -10.30
C GLY A 58 2.28 -0.52 -10.09
N LEU A 59 1.68 -1.15 -9.06
CA LEU A 59 1.90 -2.58 -8.76
C LEU A 59 1.53 -3.51 -9.93
N LEU A 60 0.34 -3.30 -10.52
CA LEU A 60 -0.22 -4.22 -11.52
C LEU A 60 0.33 -4.01 -12.93
N THR A 61 0.89 -2.83 -13.22
CA THR A 61 1.42 -2.48 -14.56
C THR A 61 2.94 -2.33 -14.60
N GLY A 62 3.59 -2.20 -13.45
CA GLY A 62 5.02 -1.90 -13.36
C GLY A 62 5.40 -0.48 -13.82
N GLN A 63 4.42 0.43 -13.92
CA GLN A 63 4.60 1.78 -14.43
C GLN A 63 4.63 2.82 -13.29
N ALA A 64 5.41 3.87 -13.48
CA ALA A 64 5.42 5.05 -12.60
C ALA A 64 4.10 5.84 -12.68
N PRO A 65 3.74 6.65 -11.67
CA PRO A 65 2.54 7.49 -11.71
C PRO A 65 2.45 8.39 -12.94
N SER A 66 3.56 8.95 -13.39
CA SER A 66 3.64 9.76 -14.61
C SER A 66 3.36 8.97 -15.89
N SER A 67 3.66 7.66 -15.92
CA SER A 67 3.47 6.78 -17.09
C SER A 67 2.07 6.16 -17.13
N HIS A 68 1.57 5.60 -16.00
CA HIS A 68 0.19 5.12 -15.96
C HIS A 68 -0.86 6.24 -15.84
N GLY A 69 -0.41 7.48 -15.63
CA GLY A 69 -1.22 8.69 -15.64
C GLY A 69 -2.08 8.94 -14.40
N ARG A 70 -2.05 8.09 -13.38
CA ARG A 70 -2.83 8.27 -12.14
C ARG A 70 -1.92 8.88 -11.07
N VAL A 71 -2.03 10.18 -10.91
CA VAL A 71 -1.18 10.99 -10.03
C VAL A 71 -1.94 11.51 -8.80
N GLY A 72 -3.08 10.92 -8.53
CA GLY A 72 -3.93 11.18 -7.37
C GLY A 72 -5.15 10.27 -7.36
N TYR A 73 -5.96 10.33 -6.31
CA TYR A 73 -7.15 9.51 -6.18
C TYR A 73 -8.27 10.00 -7.11
N GLN A 74 -8.69 9.15 -8.02
CA GLN A 74 -9.88 9.35 -8.85
C GLN A 74 -10.50 8.00 -9.19
N ASP A 75 -11.68 7.71 -8.63
CA ASP A 75 -12.46 6.52 -8.98
C ASP A 75 -13.35 6.78 -10.22
N GLY A 76 -13.84 5.68 -10.82
CA GLY A 76 -14.74 5.75 -11.97
C GLY A 76 -14.06 6.02 -13.31
N ILE A 77 -12.75 5.87 -13.38
CA ILE A 77 -11.96 5.98 -14.63
C ILE A 77 -11.51 4.60 -15.06
N ASP A 78 -11.82 4.22 -16.30
CA ASP A 78 -11.49 2.92 -16.86
C ASP A 78 -9.99 2.62 -16.78
N TRP A 79 -9.68 1.37 -16.49
CA TRP A 79 -8.32 0.85 -16.49
C TRP A 79 -8.03 0.26 -17.88
N GLU A 80 -7.29 1.00 -18.66
CA GLU A 80 -6.92 0.65 -20.03
C GLU A 80 -5.39 0.69 -20.13
N TYR A 81 -4.74 -0.43 -19.84
CA TYR A 81 -3.29 -0.59 -19.93
C TYR A 81 -2.96 -1.79 -20.81
N ASP A 82 -1.88 -1.70 -21.58
CA ASP A 82 -1.47 -2.74 -22.52
C ASP A 82 -0.98 -4.01 -21.81
N HIS A 83 -0.38 -3.85 -20.62
CA HIS A 83 0.21 -4.93 -19.86
C HIS A 83 -0.23 -4.90 -18.40
N TYR A 84 -0.60 -6.09 -17.89
CA TYR A 84 -0.86 -6.33 -16.47
C TYR A 84 -0.05 -7.54 -16.01
N LEU A 85 0.51 -7.49 -14.82
CA LEU A 85 1.28 -8.59 -14.23
C LEU A 85 0.56 -9.95 -14.34
N ALA A 86 -0.74 -9.99 -13.98
CA ALA A 86 -1.50 -11.24 -14.04
C ALA A 86 -1.73 -11.72 -15.48
N GLN A 87 -1.89 -10.81 -16.44
CA GLN A 87 -2.01 -11.14 -17.85
C GLN A 87 -0.72 -11.75 -18.39
N GLU A 88 0.43 -11.11 -18.14
CA GLU A 88 1.74 -11.62 -18.55
C GLU A 88 2.00 -13.04 -18.01
N LEU A 89 1.65 -13.27 -16.74
CA LEU A 89 1.77 -14.60 -16.14
C LEU A 89 0.79 -15.62 -16.76
N ALA A 90 -0.47 -15.23 -17.00
CA ALA A 90 -1.48 -16.10 -17.61
C ALA A 90 -1.07 -16.53 -19.03
N ASP A 91 -0.56 -15.61 -19.84
CA ASP A 91 -0.08 -15.87 -21.20
C ASP A 91 1.13 -16.82 -21.22
N HIS A 92 1.85 -16.88 -20.09
CA HIS A 92 2.95 -17.83 -19.89
C HIS A 92 2.55 -19.10 -19.13
N GLY A 93 1.25 -19.39 -19.02
CA GLY A 93 0.72 -20.68 -18.53
C GLY A 93 0.52 -20.77 -17.03
N TYR A 94 0.55 -19.66 -16.30
CA TYR A 94 0.13 -19.61 -14.91
C TYR A 94 -1.37 -19.66 -14.77
N GLN A 95 -1.85 -20.28 -13.68
CA GLN A 95 -3.22 -20.10 -13.22
C GLN A 95 -3.25 -18.88 -12.28
N THR A 96 -4.00 -17.85 -12.66
CA THR A 96 -3.97 -16.54 -11.98
C THR A 96 -5.27 -16.29 -11.21
N ALA A 97 -5.13 -15.86 -9.94
CA ALA A 97 -6.26 -15.58 -9.08
C ALA A 97 -6.03 -14.32 -8.24
N CYS A 98 -7.09 -13.53 -8.02
CA CYS A 98 -7.12 -12.45 -7.05
C CYS A 98 -8.25 -12.65 -6.06
N VAL A 99 -7.94 -12.56 -4.77
CA VAL A 99 -8.90 -12.65 -3.67
C VAL A 99 -8.77 -11.40 -2.81
N GLY A 100 -9.89 -10.71 -2.59
CA GLY A 100 -9.96 -9.50 -1.78
C GLY A 100 -10.02 -8.22 -2.60
N LYS A 101 -9.26 -7.19 -2.22
CA LYS A 101 -9.36 -5.84 -2.80
C LYS A 101 -8.56 -5.72 -4.10
N MET A 102 -9.22 -5.30 -5.17
CA MET A 102 -8.57 -4.88 -6.43
C MET A 102 -8.66 -3.38 -6.66
N HIS A 103 -9.79 -2.77 -6.37
CA HIS A 103 -10.07 -1.34 -6.54
C HIS A 103 -9.87 -0.83 -7.97
N VAL A 104 -10.24 -1.63 -8.95
CA VAL A 104 -10.19 -1.32 -10.39
C VAL A 104 -11.52 -0.81 -10.92
N HIS A 105 -11.51 -0.13 -12.05
CA HIS A 105 -12.72 0.29 -12.78
C HIS A 105 -12.62 -0.15 -14.25
N PRO A 106 -13.72 -0.68 -14.87
CA PRO A 106 -15.00 -0.98 -14.23
C PRO A 106 -14.87 -2.08 -13.15
N PRO A 107 -15.80 -2.11 -12.18
CA PRO A 107 -15.83 -3.20 -11.19
C PRO A 107 -15.81 -4.57 -11.87
N ARG A 108 -15.01 -5.52 -11.34
CA ARG A 108 -14.78 -6.87 -11.88
C ARG A 108 -13.96 -6.92 -13.17
N LEU A 109 -13.30 -5.82 -13.59
CA LEU A 109 -12.26 -5.92 -14.61
C LEU A 109 -11.19 -6.90 -14.14
N GLN A 110 -10.89 -7.91 -14.95
CA GLN A 110 -10.03 -9.02 -14.52
C GLN A 110 -8.54 -8.66 -14.48
N CYS A 111 -8.07 -7.69 -15.25
CA CYS A 111 -6.64 -7.33 -15.37
C CYS A 111 -5.71 -8.56 -15.59
N GLY A 112 -6.21 -9.58 -16.30
CA GLY A 112 -5.50 -10.84 -16.53
C GLY A 112 -5.68 -11.94 -15.47
N PHE A 113 -6.37 -11.69 -14.37
CA PHE A 113 -6.76 -12.73 -13.43
C PHE A 113 -7.87 -13.61 -14.01
N GLN A 114 -7.65 -14.93 -14.02
CA GLN A 114 -8.63 -15.92 -14.48
C GLN A 114 -9.74 -16.17 -13.45
N MET A 115 -9.44 -15.97 -12.16
CA MET A 115 -10.39 -16.00 -11.07
C MET A 115 -10.28 -14.74 -10.23
N ILE A 116 -11.44 -14.16 -9.92
CA ILE A 116 -11.52 -13.04 -8.98
C ILE A 116 -12.61 -13.32 -7.94
N ARG A 117 -12.28 -13.07 -6.67
CA ARG A 117 -13.17 -13.08 -5.52
C ARG A 117 -13.02 -11.76 -4.78
N LEU A 118 -13.97 -10.85 -4.95
CA LEU A 118 -13.77 -9.44 -4.63
C LEU A 118 -14.37 -9.04 -3.29
N HIS A 119 -13.64 -8.21 -2.58
CA HIS A 119 -14.08 -7.40 -1.46
C HIS A 119 -13.29 -6.09 -1.45
N ASP A 120 -13.87 -5.05 -2.00
CA ASP A 120 -13.23 -3.71 -2.03
C ASP A 120 -13.53 -2.88 -0.76
N GLY A 121 -13.95 -3.52 0.33
CA GLY A 121 -14.31 -2.87 1.58
C GLY A 121 -15.62 -2.07 1.43
N TYR A 122 -15.65 -0.90 2.05
CA TYR A 122 -16.84 -0.02 2.03
C TYR A 122 -17.01 0.75 0.72
N ILE A 123 -16.10 0.65 -0.21
CA ILE A 123 -16.11 1.43 -1.47
C ILE A 123 -17.36 1.11 -2.29
N GLY A 124 -17.88 -0.10 -2.21
CA GLY A 124 -19.11 -0.50 -2.89
C GLY A 124 -20.31 0.42 -2.59
N HIS A 125 -20.36 1.07 -1.44
CA HIS A 125 -21.41 2.04 -1.07
C HIS A 125 -21.22 3.40 -1.73
N TYR A 126 -20.00 3.78 -2.09
CA TYR A 126 -19.65 5.13 -2.53
C TYR A 126 -19.29 5.22 -4.02
N ARG A 127 -19.13 4.08 -4.71
CA ARG A 127 -18.80 4.08 -6.14
C ARG A 127 -19.87 4.77 -6.96
N LYS A 128 -19.45 5.77 -7.72
CA LYS A 128 -20.28 6.46 -8.72
C LYS A 128 -20.37 5.60 -9.98
N ALA A 129 -21.07 4.48 -9.93
CA ALA A 129 -21.47 3.79 -11.15
C ALA A 129 -22.84 4.32 -11.60
N ASN A 130 -23.17 4.18 -12.88
CA ASN A 130 -24.50 4.51 -13.45
C ASN A 130 -25.61 3.55 -12.98
N ILE A 131 -25.42 2.93 -11.81
CA ILE A 131 -26.36 2.01 -11.15
C ILE A 131 -26.58 2.51 -9.71
N PRO A 132 -27.75 2.27 -9.11
CA PRO A 132 -28.00 2.62 -7.72
C PRO A 132 -26.93 2.02 -6.79
N SER A 133 -26.48 2.77 -5.79
CA SER A 133 -25.39 2.38 -4.88
C SER A 133 -25.61 1.02 -4.20
N TRP A 134 -26.88 0.66 -3.88
CA TRP A 134 -27.21 -0.65 -3.33
C TRP A 134 -27.04 -1.81 -4.33
N MET A 135 -27.08 -1.55 -5.64
CA MET A 135 -26.79 -2.56 -6.67
C MET A 135 -25.28 -2.70 -6.88
N ASN A 136 -24.49 -1.66 -6.62
CA ASN A 136 -23.03 -1.72 -6.77
C ASN A 136 -22.40 -2.81 -5.90
N GLN A 137 -22.81 -2.91 -4.63
CA GLN A 137 -22.34 -3.97 -3.75
C GLN A 137 -22.67 -5.36 -4.28
N ASN A 138 -23.90 -5.55 -4.76
CA ASN A 138 -24.34 -6.86 -5.27
C ASN A 138 -23.59 -7.30 -6.55
N VAL A 139 -23.03 -6.35 -7.30
CA VAL A 139 -22.27 -6.66 -8.53
C VAL A 139 -20.78 -6.77 -8.26
N SER A 140 -20.24 -5.93 -7.38
CA SER A 140 -18.80 -5.74 -7.22
C SER A 140 -18.19 -6.43 -6.01
N ASP A 141 -19.00 -7.05 -5.11
CA ASP A 141 -18.52 -7.56 -3.83
C ASP A 141 -19.01 -8.98 -3.53
N ASP A 142 -18.14 -9.98 -3.69
CA ASP A 142 -18.46 -11.39 -3.43
C ASP A 142 -18.55 -11.67 -1.92
N TYR A 143 -17.80 -10.93 -1.09
CA TYR A 143 -17.84 -11.08 0.36
C TYR A 143 -19.19 -10.66 0.96
N MET A 144 -19.80 -9.59 0.45
CA MET A 144 -21.12 -9.16 0.93
C MET A 144 -22.21 -10.20 0.70
N HIS A 145 -22.12 -10.96 -0.42
CA HIS A 145 -23.01 -12.12 -0.64
C HIS A 145 -22.76 -13.20 0.41
N TYR A 146 -21.48 -13.58 0.61
CA TYR A 146 -21.09 -14.53 1.64
C TYR A 146 -21.62 -14.15 3.03
N LEU A 147 -21.41 -12.89 3.44
CA LEU A 147 -21.84 -12.40 4.75
C LEU A 147 -23.35 -12.52 4.92
N ARG A 148 -24.13 -12.12 3.91
CA ARG A 148 -25.60 -12.16 3.93
C ARG A 148 -26.18 -13.57 3.84
N ASP A 149 -25.55 -14.46 3.12
CA ASP A 149 -25.95 -15.86 3.03
C ASP A 149 -25.84 -16.57 4.38
N HIS A 150 -24.86 -16.17 5.22
CA HIS A 150 -24.62 -16.80 6.53
C HIS A 150 -25.35 -16.11 7.68
N LEU A 151 -25.45 -14.78 7.66
CA LEU A 151 -25.97 -13.98 8.79
C LEU A 151 -27.32 -13.33 8.51
N GLY A 152 -27.85 -13.48 7.30
CA GLY A 152 -29.13 -12.91 6.89
C GLY A 152 -28.98 -11.59 6.12
N SER A 153 -30.06 -11.21 5.42
CA SER A 153 -30.06 -10.10 4.44
C SER A 153 -29.73 -8.71 5.00
N TYR A 154 -29.79 -8.54 6.31
CA TYR A 154 -29.46 -7.26 6.98
C TYR A 154 -28.00 -7.18 7.43
N ALA A 155 -27.23 -8.26 7.27
CA ALA A 155 -25.80 -8.24 7.60
C ALA A 155 -25.05 -7.28 6.67
N ASP A 156 -24.24 -6.40 7.26
CA ASP A 156 -23.48 -5.40 6.54
C ASP A 156 -22.17 -5.10 7.27
N VAL A 157 -21.14 -4.74 6.50
CA VAL A 157 -19.85 -4.28 7.04
C VAL A 157 -19.97 -2.99 7.83
N ASN A 158 -20.97 -2.16 7.53
CA ASN A 158 -21.29 -0.93 8.27
C ASN A 158 -22.15 -1.17 9.54
N GLY A 159 -22.38 -2.41 9.92
CA GLY A 159 -23.26 -2.73 11.03
C GLY A 159 -22.84 -2.17 12.39
N SER A 160 -21.55 -1.83 12.56
CA SER A 160 -21.06 -1.11 13.74
C SER A 160 -21.36 0.39 13.74
N GLY A 161 -21.76 0.97 12.60
CA GLY A 161 -21.93 2.42 12.42
C GLY A 161 -20.62 3.18 12.20
N VAL A 162 -19.48 2.50 12.10
CA VAL A 162 -18.17 3.13 11.83
C VAL A 162 -17.96 3.25 10.33
N GLU A 163 -17.58 4.43 9.87
CA GLU A 163 -17.38 4.72 8.44
C GLU A 163 -16.01 4.34 7.88
N ASN A 164 -15.97 4.25 6.56
CA ASN A 164 -14.83 3.81 5.75
C ASN A 164 -13.52 4.57 5.97
N ASN A 165 -13.53 5.82 6.38
CA ASN A 165 -12.34 6.62 6.60
C ASN A 165 -12.29 7.20 8.02
N SER A 166 -13.12 6.69 8.91
CA SER A 166 -13.20 7.16 10.29
C SER A 166 -11.98 6.71 11.10
N TRP A 167 -11.44 7.59 11.92
CA TRP A 167 -10.47 7.28 12.97
C TRP A 167 -11.13 6.69 14.23
N ILE A 168 -12.47 6.66 14.32
CA ILE A 168 -13.18 5.97 15.40
C ILE A 168 -13.09 4.47 15.15
N THR A 169 -12.87 3.71 16.22
CA THR A 169 -12.79 2.25 16.19
C THR A 169 -13.97 1.60 16.92
N HIS A 170 -14.33 0.42 16.48
CA HIS A 170 -15.29 -0.46 17.14
C HIS A 170 -14.92 -1.91 16.80
N PRO A 171 -14.80 -2.82 17.77
CA PRO A 171 -14.57 -4.23 17.49
C PRO A 171 -15.62 -4.80 16.54
N TRP A 172 -15.22 -5.76 15.72
CA TRP A 172 -16.10 -6.49 14.80
C TRP A 172 -17.34 -7.02 15.53
N ILE A 173 -18.53 -6.81 14.97
CA ILE A 173 -19.81 -7.08 15.65
C ILE A 173 -20.35 -8.49 15.46
N TYR A 174 -19.78 -9.26 14.53
CA TYR A 174 -20.14 -10.65 14.28
C TYR A 174 -19.05 -11.59 14.79
N GLU A 175 -19.24 -12.91 14.61
CA GLU A 175 -18.18 -13.88 14.90
C GLU A 175 -16.96 -13.67 13.99
N GLU A 176 -15.77 -13.94 14.53
CA GLU A 176 -14.49 -13.71 13.85
C GLU A 176 -14.41 -14.42 12.48
N CYS A 177 -14.95 -15.65 12.36
CA CYS A 177 -14.95 -16.40 11.12
C CYS A 177 -15.65 -15.68 9.94
N TYR A 178 -16.53 -14.73 10.23
CA TYR A 178 -17.20 -13.91 9.22
C TYR A 178 -16.45 -12.60 8.91
N HIS A 179 -15.36 -12.32 9.59
CA HIS A 179 -14.59 -11.10 9.32
C HIS A 179 -13.99 -11.13 7.90
N PRO A 180 -13.98 -10.01 7.16
CA PRO A 180 -13.47 -10.00 5.79
C PRO A 180 -12.01 -10.46 5.67
N THR A 181 -11.17 -10.22 6.69
CA THR A 181 -9.79 -10.71 6.73
C THR A 181 -9.72 -12.25 6.75
N ASN A 182 -10.62 -12.90 7.50
CA ASN A 182 -10.73 -14.36 7.50
C ASN A 182 -11.21 -14.88 6.15
N TRP A 183 -12.27 -14.27 5.59
CA TRP A 183 -12.84 -14.66 4.32
C TRP A 183 -11.84 -14.60 3.17
N VAL A 184 -11.01 -13.56 3.12
CA VAL A 184 -9.95 -13.42 2.10
C VAL A 184 -8.98 -14.59 2.17
N VAL A 185 -8.61 -15.03 3.36
CA VAL A 185 -7.71 -16.21 3.52
C VAL A 185 -8.43 -17.49 3.20
N ASP A 186 -9.68 -17.66 3.63
CA ASP A 186 -10.47 -18.87 3.35
C ASP A 186 -10.66 -19.09 1.83
N GLU A 187 -10.98 -18.02 1.06
CA GLU A 187 -11.10 -18.10 -0.39
C GLU A 187 -9.73 -18.29 -1.07
N SER A 188 -8.65 -17.75 -0.50
CA SER A 188 -7.28 -17.99 -0.98
C SER A 188 -6.86 -19.46 -0.79
N ILE A 189 -7.13 -20.04 0.38
CA ILE A 189 -6.88 -21.46 0.66
C ILE A 189 -7.74 -22.34 -0.26
N ARG A 190 -9.01 -21.99 -0.44
CA ARG A 190 -9.88 -22.69 -1.36
C ARG A 190 -9.35 -22.71 -2.80
N PHE A 191 -8.78 -21.59 -3.27
CA PHE A 191 -8.10 -21.58 -4.57
C PHE A 191 -6.93 -22.55 -4.58
N LEU A 192 -6.07 -22.57 -3.56
CA LEU A 192 -4.93 -23.47 -3.46
C LEU A 192 -5.37 -24.96 -3.47
N GLU A 193 -6.49 -25.30 -2.84
CA GLU A 193 -7.02 -26.65 -2.80
C GLU A 193 -7.63 -27.12 -4.13
N THR A 194 -8.25 -26.19 -4.89
CA THR A 194 -9.05 -26.53 -6.07
C THR A 194 -8.36 -26.22 -7.40
N ARG A 195 -7.18 -25.59 -7.38
CA ARG A 195 -6.43 -25.22 -8.60
C ARG A 195 -5.96 -26.43 -9.41
N ASP A 196 -5.62 -26.21 -10.65
CA ASP A 196 -4.91 -27.18 -11.49
C ASP A 196 -3.45 -27.32 -11.03
N ARG A 197 -3.13 -28.38 -10.30
CA ARG A 197 -1.79 -28.65 -9.75
C ARG A 197 -0.71 -28.95 -10.81
N THR A 198 -1.09 -29.10 -12.08
CA THR A 198 -0.14 -29.26 -13.18
C THR A 198 0.45 -27.95 -13.67
N LYS A 199 -0.11 -26.81 -13.22
CA LYS A 199 0.30 -25.45 -13.58
C LYS A 199 0.90 -24.73 -12.39
N PRO A 200 1.87 -23.83 -12.60
CA PRO A 200 2.23 -22.87 -11.58
C PRO A 200 1.07 -21.90 -11.34
N PHE A 201 0.97 -21.33 -10.15
CA PHE A 201 -0.04 -20.36 -9.85
C PHE A 201 0.54 -18.96 -9.57
N PHE A 202 -0.26 -17.95 -9.82
CA PHE A 202 -0.12 -16.61 -9.28
C PHE A 202 -1.38 -16.30 -8.47
N LEU A 203 -1.23 -16.16 -7.16
CA LEU A 203 -2.30 -15.80 -6.24
C LEU A 203 -1.99 -14.44 -5.63
N MET A 204 -2.87 -13.45 -5.86
CA MET A 204 -2.88 -12.19 -5.13
C MET A 204 -3.92 -12.29 -4.02
N THR A 205 -3.47 -12.28 -2.77
CA THR A 205 -4.30 -12.20 -1.56
C THR A 205 -4.25 -10.77 -1.05
N SER A 206 -5.34 -10.02 -1.19
CA SER A 206 -5.37 -8.59 -0.95
C SER A 206 -6.35 -8.21 0.15
N PHE A 207 -5.82 -7.90 1.32
CA PHE A 207 -6.59 -7.50 2.49
C PHE A 207 -7.07 -6.05 2.37
N VAL A 208 -8.29 -5.77 2.86
CA VAL A 208 -8.75 -4.40 3.08
C VAL A 208 -8.14 -3.83 4.35
N ARG A 209 -7.89 -4.68 5.37
CA ARG A 209 -7.26 -4.23 6.62
C ARG A 209 -5.75 -4.09 6.47
N PRO A 210 -5.15 -3.13 7.21
CA PRO A 210 -5.72 -2.33 8.30
C PRO A 210 -6.42 -1.01 7.89
N HIS A 211 -6.81 -0.80 6.63
CA HIS A 211 -7.63 0.36 6.25
C HIS A 211 -8.87 0.50 7.16
N PRO A 212 -9.27 1.72 7.58
CA PRO A 212 -10.49 1.92 8.35
C PRO A 212 -11.74 1.26 7.73
N PRO A 213 -12.72 0.90 8.57
CA PRO A 213 -12.76 1.04 10.01
C PRO A 213 -11.80 0.11 10.71
N PHE A 214 -11.28 0.53 11.86
CA PHE A 214 -10.41 -0.30 12.67
C PHE A 214 -11.29 -1.24 13.53
N ASP A 215 -11.77 -2.30 12.90
CA ASP A 215 -12.82 -3.20 13.39
C ASP A 215 -12.35 -4.64 13.61
N ALA A 216 -11.09 -4.82 13.99
CA ALA A 216 -10.58 -6.15 14.32
C ALA A 216 -11.50 -6.88 15.32
N PRO A 217 -11.55 -8.23 15.30
CA PRO A 217 -12.26 -8.99 16.31
C PRO A 217 -11.79 -8.61 17.73
N LYS A 218 -12.74 -8.66 18.69
CA LYS A 218 -12.49 -8.21 20.08
C LYS A 218 -11.25 -8.85 20.71
N SER A 219 -10.94 -10.11 20.41
CA SER A 219 -9.78 -10.82 20.90
C SER A 219 -8.45 -10.14 20.55
N TYR A 220 -8.36 -9.55 19.36
CA TYR A 220 -7.18 -8.77 18.92
C TYR A 220 -7.20 -7.35 19.48
N PHE A 221 -8.37 -6.71 19.54
CA PHE A 221 -8.51 -5.38 20.11
C PHE A 221 -8.08 -5.33 21.58
N ASP A 222 -8.46 -6.35 22.36
CA ASP A 222 -8.10 -6.47 23.78
C ASP A 222 -6.58 -6.64 24.01
N LEU A 223 -5.80 -7.00 22.99
CA LEU A 223 -4.35 -7.06 23.09
C LEU A 223 -3.71 -5.68 23.28
N TYR A 224 -4.37 -4.61 22.84
CA TYR A 224 -3.81 -3.26 22.74
C TYR A 224 -4.54 -2.22 23.57
N VAL A 225 -5.88 -2.25 23.65
CA VAL A 225 -6.70 -1.18 24.21
C VAL A 225 -6.41 -0.90 25.69
N ASN A 226 -5.93 -1.90 26.45
CA ASN A 226 -5.62 -1.76 27.87
C ASN A 226 -4.09 -1.61 28.13
N LYS A 227 -3.28 -1.43 27.10
CA LYS A 227 -1.84 -1.21 27.23
C LYS A 227 -1.51 0.27 27.05
N GLN A 228 -0.44 0.71 27.65
CA GLN A 228 0.17 1.97 27.29
C GLN A 228 0.83 1.78 25.91
N LEU A 229 0.39 2.51 24.91
CA LEU A 229 0.98 2.57 23.57
C LEU A 229 1.99 3.70 23.51
N HIS A 230 2.94 3.62 22.56
CA HIS A 230 3.85 4.74 22.30
C HIS A 230 3.08 5.96 21.78
N GLU A 231 3.62 7.15 22.03
CA GLU A 231 3.05 8.39 21.50
C GLU A 231 3.41 8.55 20.01
N PRO A 232 2.50 9.08 19.21
CA PRO A 232 2.78 9.45 17.83
C PRO A 232 3.92 10.48 17.72
N ALA A 233 4.68 10.45 16.64
CA ALA A 233 5.72 11.42 16.35
C ALA A 233 5.15 12.84 16.21
N MET A 234 5.91 13.85 16.63
CA MET A 234 5.47 15.24 16.60
C MET A 234 6.58 16.15 16.06
N GLY A 235 6.40 16.64 14.85
CA GLY A 235 7.33 17.56 14.21
C GLY A 235 7.26 18.97 14.80
N ASP A 236 8.42 19.64 14.84
CA ASP A 236 8.55 21.04 15.26
C ASP A 236 7.92 22.04 14.26
N TRP A 237 7.64 21.57 13.07
CA TRP A 237 6.98 22.29 11.96
C TRP A 237 5.44 22.21 11.98
N VAL A 238 4.86 21.41 12.88
CA VAL A 238 3.40 21.18 12.93
C VAL A 238 2.68 22.41 13.46
N ASP A 239 1.67 22.88 12.72
CA ASP A 239 0.77 23.94 13.21
C ASP A 239 -0.32 23.33 14.11
N PRO A 240 -0.27 23.56 15.44
CA PRO A 240 -1.24 23.00 16.36
C PRO A 240 -2.69 23.44 16.12
N SER A 241 -2.90 24.57 15.44
CA SER A 241 -4.24 25.12 15.22
C SER A 241 -5.06 24.31 14.23
N LEU A 242 -4.40 23.61 13.29
CA LEU A 242 -5.07 22.79 12.29
C LEU A 242 -5.84 21.63 12.92
N CYS A 243 -5.27 21.00 13.95
CA CYS A 243 -5.93 19.91 14.66
C CYS A 243 -7.19 20.38 15.44
N GLU A 244 -7.18 21.61 15.97
CA GLU A 244 -8.35 22.16 16.64
C GLU A 244 -9.56 22.34 15.71
N ARG A 245 -9.29 22.78 14.48
CA ARG A 245 -10.35 23.03 13.50
C ARG A 245 -11.01 21.75 13.01
N ASP A 246 -10.20 20.75 12.67
CA ASP A 246 -10.65 19.57 11.90
C ASP A 246 -10.73 18.28 12.74
N GLY A 247 -10.14 18.25 13.94
CA GLY A 247 -10.02 17.06 14.77
C GLY A 247 -11.32 16.41 15.25
N MET A 248 -12.47 17.10 15.15
CA MET A 248 -13.78 16.54 15.46
C MET A 248 -14.54 16.03 14.24
N ILE A 249 -13.98 16.20 13.03
CA ILE A 249 -14.56 15.67 11.80
C ILE A 249 -14.06 14.24 11.62
N LEU A 250 -14.96 13.26 11.64
CA LEU A 250 -14.62 11.83 11.58
C LEU A 250 -13.78 11.43 10.34
N ASP A 251 -13.92 12.18 9.26
CA ASP A 251 -13.27 11.98 7.98
C ASP A 251 -12.10 12.97 7.74
N SER A 252 -11.65 13.66 8.79
CA SER A 252 -10.57 14.64 8.69
C SER A 252 -9.22 13.96 8.38
N VAL A 253 -8.34 14.70 7.73
CA VAL A 253 -6.91 14.35 7.59
C VAL A 253 -6.08 14.80 8.79
N HIS A 254 -6.65 15.61 9.67
CA HIS A 254 -6.05 16.03 10.94
C HIS A 254 -6.55 15.11 12.05
N GLY A 255 -5.62 14.58 12.84
CA GLY A 255 -5.90 13.66 13.93
C GLY A 255 -6.66 14.31 15.09
N CYS A 256 -7.35 13.49 15.85
CA CYS A 256 -8.06 13.90 17.07
C CYS A 256 -7.08 14.22 18.19
N ARG A 257 -7.33 15.33 18.92
CA ARG A 257 -6.56 15.70 20.12
C ARG A 257 -6.95 14.94 21.38
N ASP A 258 -8.13 14.37 21.42
CA ASP A 258 -8.56 13.55 22.54
C ASP A 258 -7.68 12.30 22.66
N ALA A 259 -6.90 12.25 23.75
CA ALA A 259 -5.91 11.21 23.94
C ALA A 259 -6.53 9.81 24.09
N GLU A 260 -7.73 9.70 24.67
CA GLU A 260 -8.42 8.42 24.83
C GLU A 260 -8.93 7.89 23.49
N LEU A 261 -9.57 8.75 22.69
CA LEU A 261 -10.04 8.37 21.36
C LEU A 261 -8.87 8.02 20.41
N ARG A 262 -7.78 8.80 20.46
CA ARG A 262 -6.56 8.51 19.72
C ARG A 262 -5.98 7.16 20.11
N HIS A 263 -5.86 6.90 21.41
CA HIS A 263 -5.38 5.61 21.93
C HIS A 263 -6.24 4.44 21.45
N GLN A 264 -7.56 4.57 21.47
CA GLN A 264 -8.48 3.55 20.98
C GLN A 264 -8.30 3.30 19.47
N ALA A 265 -8.14 4.35 18.67
CA ALA A 265 -7.91 4.24 17.23
C ALA A 265 -6.58 3.52 16.93
N MET A 266 -5.49 3.89 17.61
CA MET A 266 -4.19 3.21 17.48
C MET A 266 -4.29 1.72 17.88
N ALA A 267 -4.96 1.43 19.00
CA ALA A 267 -5.21 0.06 19.44
C ALA A 267 -5.98 -0.75 18.39
N GLY A 268 -7.00 -0.16 17.78
CA GLY A 268 -7.78 -0.77 16.70
C GLY A 268 -6.94 -1.04 15.44
N TYR A 269 -6.10 -0.10 15.05
CA TYR A 269 -5.20 -0.26 13.91
C TYR A 269 -4.19 -1.39 14.13
N TYR A 270 -3.53 -1.43 15.28
CA TYR A 270 -2.59 -2.49 15.63
C TYR A 270 -3.26 -3.86 15.76
N ALA A 271 -4.50 -3.88 16.27
CA ALA A 271 -5.32 -5.09 16.31
C ALA A 271 -5.61 -5.64 14.91
N CYS A 272 -5.95 -4.76 13.95
CA CYS A 272 -6.15 -5.15 12.55
C CYS A 272 -4.87 -5.75 11.94
N ILE A 273 -3.69 -5.18 12.23
CA ILE A 273 -2.40 -5.70 11.75
C ILE A 273 -2.12 -7.09 12.31
N THR A 274 -2.26 -7.28 13.63
CA THR A 274 -2.04 -8.59 14.25
C THR A 274 -3.03 -9.64 13.75
N HIS A 275 -4.28 -9.24 13.48
CA HIS A 275 -5.26 -10.12 12.89
C HIS A 275 -4.86 -10.54 11.46
N VAL A 276 -4.41 -9.59 10.62
CA VAL A 276 -3.86 -9.92 9.29
C VAL A 276 -2.68 -10.86 9.38
N ASP A 277 -1.74 -10.61 10.30
CA ASP A 277 -0.57 -11.47 10.52
C ASP A 277 -0.96 -12.91 10.87
N HIS A 278 -1.92 -13.11 11.77
CA HIS A 278 -2.41 -14.44 12.12
C HIS A 278 -3.12 -15.12 10.94
N GLN A 279 -3.88 -14.39 10.15
CA GLN A 279 -4.51 -14.93 8.95
C GLN A 279 -3.47 -15.25 7.87
N PHE A 280 -2.43 -14.43 7.72
CA PHE A 280 -1.26 -14.74 6.88
C PHE A 280 -0.59 -16.06 7.31
N GLY A 281 -0.42 -16.29 8.61
CA GLY A 281 0.10 -17.56 9.14
C GLY A 281 -0.72 -18.77 8.71
N ARG A 282 -2.06 -18.67 8.63
CA ARG A 282 -2.93 -19.74 8.10
C ARG A 282 -2.64 -20.01 6.61
N LEU A 283 -2.42 -18.95 5.82
CA LEU A 283 -2.11 -19.07 4.39
C LEU A 283 -0.75 -19.76 4.17
N ILE A 284 0.26 -19.41 4.98
CA ILE A 284 1.57 -20.08 4.95
C ILE A 284 1.42 -21.57 5.30
N THR A 285 0.69 -21.90 6.37
CA THR A 285 0.40 -23.30 6.74
C THR A 285 -0.29 -24.07 5.61
N ALA A 286 -1.18 -23.42 4.86
CA ALA A 286 -1.83 -24.05 3.69
C ALA A 286 -0.82 -24.36 2.58
N LEU A 287 0.14 -23.48 2.29
CA LEU A 287 1.23 -23.75 1.33
C LEU A 287 2.15 -24.87 1.79
N GLU A 288 2.43 -24.97 3.09
CA GLU A 288 3.23 -26.06 3.67
C GLU A 288 2.52 -27.40 3.54
N ASN A 289 1.23 -27.45 3.89
CA ASN A 289 0.39 -28.65 3.77
C ASN A 289 0.19 -29.10 2.31
N ASP A 290 0.21 -28.16 1.37
CA ASP A 290 0.15 -28.40 -0.08
C ASP A 290 1.51 -28.76 -0.68
N GLU A 291 2.58 -28.77 0.13
CA GLU A 291 3.97 -29.05 -0.25
C GLU A 291 4.53 -28.06 -1.29
N THR A 292 3.94 -26.86 -1.41
CA THR A 292 4.34 -25.84 -2.39
C THR A 292 5.10 -24.67 -1.80
N TYR A 293 5.18 -24.51 -0.48
CA TYR A 293 5.88 -23.40 0.18
C TYR A 293 7.31 -23.19 -0.39
N HIS A 294 8.06 -24.28 -0.52
CA HIS A 294 9.44 -24.21 -1.02
C HIS A 294 9.59 -24.02 -2.53
N ASP A 295 8.52 -24.10 -3.27
CA ASP A 295 8.43 -23.82 -4.72
C ASP A 295 7.75 -22.47 -4.98
N THR A 296 7.53 -21.64 -3.95
CA THR A 296 6.77 -20.39 -4.05
C THR A 296 7.65 -19.17 -3.73
N ILE A 297 7.50 -18.12 -4.54
CA ILE A 297 7.94 -16.76 -4.23
C ILE A 297 6.81 -16.09 -3.47
N ILE A 298 7.10 -15.54 -2.29
CA ILE A 298 6.11 -14.83 -1.48
C ILE A 298 6.54 -13.38 -1.38
N ILE A 299 5.67 -12.48 -1.77
CA ILE A 299 5.85 -11.03 -1.65
C ILE A 299 4.79 -10.52 -0.68
N PHE A 300 5.21 -9.87 0.41
CA PHE A 300 4.34 -9.18 1.33
C PHE A 300 4.57 -7.67 1.23
N THR A 301 3.51 -6.90 0.97
CA THR A 301 3.59 -5.44 0.83
C THR A 301 2.26 -4.76 1.18
N ALA A 302 2.22 -3.43 1.04
CA ALA A 302 1.01 -2.62 1.16
C ALA A 302 0.91 -1.63 -0.02
N ASP A 303 -0.29 -1.10 -0.28
CA ASP A 303 -0.47 -0.08 -1.32
C ASP A 303 -0.02 1.32 -0.86
N HIS A 304 -0.19 1.65 0.41
CA HIS A 304 0.31 2.85 1.07
C HIS A 304 0.23 2.67 2.59
N GLY A 305 0.79 3.62 3.33
CA GLY A 305 0.73 3.65 4.78
C GLY A 305 -0.45 4.44 5.35
N GLU A 306 -0.33 4.87 6.61
CA GLU A 306 -1.28 5.60 7.42
C GLU A 306 -0.53 6.55 8.35
N MET A 307 -0.91 7.83 8.42
CA MET A 307 -0.30 8.79 9.34
C MET A 307 -0.53 8.44 10.83
N LEU A 308 -1.65 7.84 11.14
CA LEU A 308 -2.00 7.33 12.49
C LEU A 308 -1.66 8.32 13.63
N PHE A 309 -1.98 9.58 13.43
CA PHE A 309 -1.75 10.72 14.33
C PHE A 309 -0.29 11.24 14.42
N ASP A 310 0.66 10.67 13.71
CA ASP A 310 1.97 11.30 13.54
C ASP A 310 1.77 12.71 12.98
N HIS A 311 2.46 13.69 13.57
CA HIS A 311 2.35 15.11 13.25
C HIS A 311 0.92 15.65 13.33
N GLN A 312 0.07 15.06 14.16
CA GLN A 312 -1.39 15.32 14.25
C GLN A 312 -2.14 15.07 12.94
N LEU A 313 -1.58 14.25 12.05
CA LEU A 313 -2.16 13.88 10.78
C LEU A 313 -2.78 12.49 10.83
N PHE A 314 -3.74 12.23 9.97
CA PHE A 314 -4.44 10.96 9.86
C PHE A 314 -4.67 10.60 8.40
N ARG A 315 -4.73 9.28 8.10
CA ARG A 315 -4.93 8.73 6.75
C ARG A 315 -3.66 8.83 5.89
N LYS A 316 -3.81 8.96 4.61
CA LYS A 316 -2.83 8.85 3.52
C LYS A 316 -2.82 10.12 2.67
N VAL A 317 -2.25 10.06 1.49
CA VAL A 317 -2.10 11.10 0.47
C VAL A 317 -1.03 12.16 0.78
N LEU A 318 -0.46 12.10 1.96
CA LEU A 318 0.58 13.02 2.42
C LEU A 318 1.98 12.47 2.12
N PRO A 319 2.98 13.32 1.98
CA PRO A 319 4.32 12.92 1.55
C PRO A 319 5.21 12.34 2.66
N TYR A 320 4.70 12.22 3.89
CA TYR A 320 5.45 11.79 5.07
C TYR A 320 5.57 10.27 5.18
N GLU A 321 6.60 9.80 5.89
CA GLU A 321 6.94 8.38 6.05
C GLU A 321 5.75 7.51 6.47
N GLY A 322 4.94 7.97 7.43
CA GLY A 322 3.73 7.25 7.85
C GLY A 322 2.79 6.90 6.70
N SER A 323 2.67 7.77 5.70
CA SER A 323 1.80 7.61 4.53
C SER A 323 2.49 6.92 3.36
N THR A 324 3.77 7.18 3.13
CA THR A 324 4.48 6.79 1.89
C THR A 324 5.31 5.53 2.03
N ARG A 325 5.95 5.29 3.20
CA ARG A 325 6.74 4.10 3.46
C ARG A 325 5.83 2.89 3.71
N ILE A 326 6.12 1.80 3.01
CA ILE A 326 5.36 0.55 3.06
C ILE A 326 6.27 -0.62 3.42
N PRO A 327 5.75 -1.72 3.99
CA PRO A 327 6.54 -2.94 4.13
C PRO A 327 6.78 -3.57 2.77
N MET A 328 7.97 -4.13 2.55
CA MET A 328 8.25 -5.00 1.41
C MET A 328 9.18 -6.12 1.83
N ILE A 329 8.64 -7.34 1.86
CA ILE A 329 9.35 -8.58 2.20
C ILE A 329 9.25 -9.50 0.98
N ILE A 330 10.38 -10.00 0.48
CA ILE A 330 10.41 -10.96 -0.63
C ILE A 330 11.11 -12.23 -0.17
N HIS A 331 10.34 -13.31 -0.06
CA HIS A 331 10.81 -14.67 0.20
C HIS A 331 10.91 -15.45 -1.11
N VAL A 332 12.01 -16.18 -1.29
CA VAL A 332 12.17 -17.08 -2.43
C VAL A 332 12.32 -18.50 -1.92
N GLY A 333 11.40 -19.37 -2.26
CA GLY A 333 11.39 -20.77 -1.82
C GLY A 333 12.69 -21.50 -2.16
N LYS A 334 13.20 -22.30 -1.24
CA LYS A 334 14.53 -22.94 -1.33
C LYS A 334 14.74 -23.84 -2.54
N ASN A 335 13.66 -24.37 -3.14
CA ASN A 335 13.71 -25.23 -4.34
C ASN A 335 13.89 -24.42 -5.63
N ILE A 336 13.66 -23.10 -5.59
CA ILE A 336 13.80 -22.20 -6.74
C ILE A 336 15.27 -21.82 -6.89
N ARG A 337 15.79 -21.11 -5.92
CA ARG A 337 17.19 -20.70 -5.79
C ARG A 337 17.43 -20.27 -4.34
N LYS A 338 18.64 -20.50 -3.84
CA LYS A 338 19.00 -20.01 -2.51
C LYS A 338 19.01 -18.48 -2.52
N CYS A 339 18.12 -17.89 -1.76
CA CYS A 339 18.10 -16.47 -1.46
C CYS A 339 19.16 -16.14 -0.39
N LEU A 340 19.56 -14.88 -0.31
CA LEU A 340 20.40 -14.36 0.78
C LEU A 340 19.49 -13.52 1.69
N PRO A 341 19.05 -14.05 2.85
CA PRO A 341 18.25 -13.25 3.77
C PRO A 341 19.07 -12.05 4.27
N HIS A 342 18.54 -10.85 4.08
CA HIS A 342 19.19 -9.61 4.53
C HIS A 342 18.20 -8.46 4.57
N ARG A 343 18.60 -7.38 5.24
CA ARG A 343 17.94 -6.07 5.18
C ARG A 343 18.62 -5.26 4.06
N SER A 344 17.83 -4.73 3.15
CA SER A 344 18.29 -3.90 2.04
C SER A 344 17.95 -2.44 2.30
N GLU A 345 18.95 -1.57 2.15
CA GLU A 345 18.76 -0.11 2.19
C GLU A 345 18.38 0.48 0.83
N SER A 346 18.30 -0.34 -0.24
CA SER A 346 17.93 0.12 -1.58
C SER A 346 16.56 0.79 -1.58
N VAL A 347 16.46 1.93 -2.27
CA VAL A 347 15.19 2.65 -2.43
C VAL A 347 14.38 1.97 -3.52
N VAL A 348 13.26 1.37 -3.14
CA VAL A 348 12.39 0.59 -4.02
C VAL A 348 10.94 1.07 -3.94
N GLU A 349 10.12 0.70 -4.91
CA GLU A 349 8.71 1.06 -4.94
C GLU A 349 7.81 -0.03 -5.54
N LEU A 350 6.50 0.16 -5.48
CA LEU A 350 5.52 -0.85 -5.91
C LEU A 350 5.64 -1.24 -7.39
N MET A 351 6.04 -0.34 -8.27
CA MET A 351 6.23 -0.67 -9.69
C MET A 351 7.35 -1.70 -9.92
N ASP A 352 8.25 -1.90 -8.96
CA ASP A 352 9.34 -2.87 -9.05
C ASP A 352 8.87 -4.33 -8.89
N VAL A 353 7.67 -4.53 -8.36
CA VAL A 353 7.10 -5.87 -8.13
C VAL A 353 6.88 -6.61 -9.45
N MET A 354 6.28 -5.95 -10.46
CA MET A 354 6.02 -6.60 -11.76
C MET A 354 7.30 -7.07 -12.46
N PRO A 355 8.31 -6.21 -12.71
CA PRO A 355 9.54 -6.66 -13.37
C PRO A 355 10.31 -7.69 -12.54
N THR A 356 10.28 -7.61 -11.20
CA THR A 356 10.91 -8.62 -10.33
C THR A 356 10.26 -9.99 -10.51
N VAL A 357 8.94 -10.07 -10.48
CA VAL A 357 8.20 -11.31 -10.66
C VAL A 357 8.44 -11.91 -12.04
N LEU A 358 8.36 -11.10 -13.09
CA LEU A 358 8.58 -11.57 -14.47
C LEU A 358 10.02 -12.09 -14.67
N ASP A 359 11.02 -11.38 -14.18
CA ASP A 359 12.42 -11.79 -14.26
C ASP A 359 12.73 -13.06 -13.46
N LEU A 360 12.14 -13.21 -12.26
CA LEU A 360 12.25 -14.45 -11.47
C LEU A 360 11.60 -15.65 -12.16
N CYS A 361 10.57 -15.41 -12.98
CA CYS A 361 9.89 -16.43 -13.78
C CYS A 361 10.54 -16.67 -15.15
N GLY A 362 11.57 -15.89 -15.52
CA GLY A 362 12.21 -15.95 -16.84
C GLY A 362 11.27 -15.50 -17.97
N ILE A 363 10.39 -14.54 -17.68
CA ILE A 363 9.49 -13.91 -18.63
C ILE A 363 10.07 -12.55 -19.01
N GLN A 364 9.98 -12.18 -20.29
CA GLN A 364 10.46 -10.89 -20.76
C GLN A 364 9.63 -9.76 -20.13
N ILE A 365 10.30 -8.75 -19.61
CA ILE A 365 9.68 -7.54 -19.08
C ILE A 365 9.23 -6.69 -20.27
N PRO A 366 7.96 -6.24 -20.33
CA PRO A 366 7.49 -5.33 -21.38
C PRO A 366 8.23 -3.98 -21.37
N ASP A 367 8.41 -3.37 -22.53
CA ASP A 367 9.12 -2.08 -22.70
C ASP A 367 8.38 -0.91 -22.00
N SER A 368 7.09 -1.06 -21.70
CA SER A 368 6.28 -0.07 -21.01
C SER A 368 6.47 -0.06 -19.48
N VAL A 369 7.24 -1.00 -18.93
CA VAL A 369 7.50 -1.11 -17.49
C VAL A 369 8.65 -0.19 -17.10
N ASP A 370 8.39 0.73 -16.16
CA ASP A 370 9.38 1.67 -15.63
C ASP A 370 10.15 1.10 -14.44
N GLY A 371 9.57 0.12 -13.75
CA GLY A 371 10.14 -0.52 -12.56
C GLY A 371 11.41 -1.30 -12.85
N ALA A 372 12.23 -1.50 -11.82
CA ALA A 372 13.46 -2.28 -11.87
C ALA A 372 13.29 -3.67 -11.26
N SER A 373 13.93 -4.69 -11.85
CA SER A 373 13.96 -6.02 -11.24
C SER A 373 14.89 -6.04 -10.02
N LEU A 374 14.36 -6.52 -8.89
CA LEU A 374 15.09 -6.69 -7.62
C LEU A 374 15.83 -8.03 -7.55
N LYS A 375 15.88 -8.80 -8.63
CA LYS A 375 16.46 -10.16 -8.65
C LYS A 375 17.92 -10.22 -8.23
N GLN A 376 18.73 -9.23 -8.61
CA GLN A 376 20.13 -9.19 -8.19
C GLN A 376 20.27 -8.93 -6.70
N GLU A 377 19.43 -8.08 -6.14
CA GLU A 377 19.35 -7.86 -4.70
C GLU A 377 19.05 -9.15 -3.94
N LEU A 378 18.03 -9.90 -4.38
CA LEU A 378 17.59 -11.14 -3.72
C LEU A 378 18.64 -12.24 -3.69
N PHE A 379 19.51 -12.32 -4.68
CA PHE A 379 20.48 -13.42 -4.81
C PHE A 379 21.94 -13.03 -4.58
N GLU A 380 22.28 -11.78 -4.75
CA GLU A 380 23.66 -11.28 -4.75
C GLU A 380 23.87 -10.14 -3.74
N ALA A 381 22.81 -9.69 -3.06
CA ALA A 381 22.80 -8.51 -2.20
C ALA A 381 23.39 -7.28 -2.93
N LYS A 382 23.11 -7.17 -4.22
CA LYS A 382 23.51 -6.05 -5.05
C LYS A 382 22.31 -5.18 -5.32
N GLY A 383 22.27 -4.01 -4.69
CA GLY A 383 21.22 -3.02 -4.83
C GLY A 383 20.99 -2.57 -6.27
N ILE A 384 19.81 -2.03 -6.53
CA ILE A 384 19.48 -1.42 -7.81
C ILE A 384 20.19 -0.05 -7.95
N GLU A 385 20.53 0.34 -9.18
CA GLU A 385 21.12 1.64 -9.47
C GLU A 385 20.01 2.71 -9.55
N ARG A 386 19.38 3.01 -8.41
CA ARG A 386 18.36 4.07 -8.27
C ARG A 386 18.77 5.03 -7.16
N GLU A 387 18.92 6.32 -7.48
CA GLU A 387 19.26 7.34 -6.50
C GLU A 387 18.03 7.74 -5.66
N TYR A 388 16.83 7.77 -6.26
CA TYR A 388 15.63 8.28 -5.61
C TYR A 388 14.34 7.64 -6.13
N VAL A 389 13.29 7.77 -5.36
CA VAL A 389 11.91 7.61 -5.82
C VAL A 389 11.28 9.00 -5.91
N HIS A 390 10.66 9.32 -7.03
CA HIS A 390 9.77 10.46 -7.17
C HIS A 390 8.37 10.05 -6.74
N GLY A 391 7.84 10.73 -5.74
CA GLY A 391 6.49 10.51 -5.28
C GLY A 391 5.62 11.75 -5.41
N GLU A 392 4.30 11.52 -5.52
CA GLU A 392 3.34 12.57 -5.74
C GLU A 392 1.94 12.21 -5.26
N HIS A 393 1.16 13.20 -4.89
CA HIS A 393 -0.28 13.05 -4.79
C HIS A 393 -0.99 14.35 -5.13
N SER A 394 -1.67 14.37 -6.26
CA SER A 394 -2.52 15.49 -6.65
C SER A 394 -3.85 15.43 -5.93
N ARG A 395 -4.19 16.52 -5.25
CA ARG A 395 -5.44 16.71 -4.54
C ARG A 395 -5.90 18.15 -4.70
N ASP A 396 -7.19 18.38 -4.74
CA ASP A 396 -7.72 19.74 -4.65
C ASP A 396 -7.28 20.35 -3.31
N LYS A 397 -6.78 21.60 -3.31
CA LYS A 397 -6.32 22.37 -2.14
C LYS A 397 -4.85 22.17 -1.77
N GLU A 398 -4.51 22.69 -0.57
CA GLU A 398 -3.17 22.86 -0.01
C GLU A 398 -2.34 21.57 0.17
N GLN A 399 -2.97 20.39 0.09
CA GLN A 399 -2.32 19.11 0.31
C GLN A 399 -1.71 18.46 -0.95
N SER A 400 -1.90 19.07 -2.14
CA SER A 400 -1.24 18.58 -3.36
C SER A 400 0.27 18.71 -3.22
N ASN A 401 0.98 17.59 -3.37
CA ASN A 401 2.39 17.49 -3.05
C ASN A 401 3.17 16.70 -4.11
N GLN A 402 4.46 16.99 -4.14
CA GLN A 402 5.49 16.30 -4.91
C GLN A 402 6.69 16.10 -3.98
N TYR A 403 7.37 14.96 -4.07
CA TYR A 403 8.55 14.72 -3.24
C TYR A 403 9.59 13.85 -3.94
N ILE A 404 10.83 14.02 -3.54
CA ILE A 404 11.95 13.12 -3.83
C ILE A 404 12.37 12.47 -2.53
N VAL A 405 12.43 11.15 -2.51
CA VAL A 405 12.97 10.39 -1.39
C VAL A 405 14.13 9.53 -1.85
N THR A 406 15.20 9.53 -1.07
CA THR A 406 16.40 8.74 -1.28
C THR A 406 16.59 7.74 -0.13
N GLU A 407 17.68 7.05 -0.09
CA GLU A 407 18.09 6.19 1.02
C GLU A 407 18.28 6.97 2.35
N THR A 408 18.56 8.26 2.26
CA THR A 408 19.01 9.05 3.42
C THR A 408 18.16 10.26 3.75
N ASP A 409 17.41 10.77 2.79
CA ASP A 409 16.74 12.06 2.95
C ASP A 409 15.51 12.20 2.06
N LYS A 410 14.67 13.17 2.39
CA LYS A 410 13.46 13.50 1.65
C LYS A 410 13.32 15.01 1.47
N PHE A 411 13.00 15.41 0.24
CA PHE A 411 12.61 16.77 -0.13
C PHE A 411 11.14 16.77 -0.57
N ILE A 412 10.34 17.65 0.00
CA ILE A 412 8.90 17.78 -0.24
C ILE A 412 8.62 19.18 -0.77
N TRP A 413 7.71 19.27 -1.75
CA TRP A 413 7.16 20.51 -2.26
C TRP A 413 5.64 20.44 -2.33
N PHE A 414 4.96 21.38 -1.65
CA PHE A 414 3.51 21.53 -1.72
C PHE A 414 3.15 22.48 -2.86
N THR A 415 2.49 21.93 -3.89
CA THR A 415 2.32 22.60 -5.19
C THR A 415 1.41 23.83 -5.16
N GLN A 416 0.56 23.98 -4.13
CA GLN A 416 -0.39 25.07 -4.03
C GLN A 416 0.13 26.22 -3.14
N THR A 417 0.86 25.90 -2.10
CA THR A 417 1.35 26.85 -1.12
C THR A 417 2.79 27.29 -1.37
N ASN A 418 3.52 26.55 -2.22
CA ASN A 418 4.96 26.68 -2.43
C ASN A 418 5.80 26.41 -1.18
N ILE A 419 5.25 25.72 -0.18
CA ILE A 419 6.00 25.29 1.00
C ILE A 419 6.92 24.15 0.57
N GLU A 420 8.19 24.25 0.98
CA GLU A 420 9.18 23.21 0.85
C GLU A 420 9.55 22.69 2.24
N GLN A 421 9.89 21.39 2.34
CA GLN A 421 10.41 20.77 3.55
C GLN A 421 11.56 19.84 3.19
N TYR A 422 12.50 19.66 4.12
CA TYR A 422 13.61 18.73 3.97
C TYR A 422 13.89 17.97 5.26
N PHE A 423 13.96 16.65 5.16
CA PHE A 423 14.21 15.74 6.28
C PHE A 423 15.42 14.85 6.03
N ASP A 424 16.26 14.68 7.06
CA ASP A 424 17.36 13.72 7.10
C ASP A 424 16.84 12.41 7.71
N LEU A 425 16.39 11.47 6.88
CA LEU A 425 15.73 10.24 7.35
C LEU A 425 16.67 9.28 8.09
N LYS A 426 18.00 9.41 7.96
CA LYS A 426 18.94 8.60 8.75
C LYS A 426 19.03 9.06 10.21
N GLN A 427 18.95 10.36 10.45
CA GLN A 427 19.04 10.94 11.79
C GLN A 427 17.66 11.15 12.42
N ASP A 428 16.67 11.38 11.58
CA ASP A 428 15.29 11.68 11.95
C ASP A 428 14.31 10.88 11.08
N PRO A 429 14.20 9.55 11.27
CA PRO A 429 13.34 8.69 10.47
C PRO A 429 11.84 8.94 10.67
N LYS A 430 11.49 9.82 11.61
CA LYS A 430 10.11 10.22 11.89
C LYS A 430 9.75 11.62 11.43
N GLU A 431 10.65 12.31 10.74
CA GLU A 431 10.41 13.64 10.16
C GLU A 431 9.97 14.69 11.21
N GLU A 432 10.58 14.62 12.42
CA GLU A 432 10.25 15.55 13.50
C GLU A 432 10.92 16.93 13.35
N HIS A 433 12.00 17.03 12.55
CA HIS A 433 12.82 18.22 12.39
C HIS A 433 12.94 18.65 10.92
N ASP A 434 12.18 19.69 10.53
CA ASP A 434 12.31 20.27 9.20
C ASP A 434 13.60 21.09 9.09
N ARG A 435 14.52 20.66 8.22
CA ARG A 435 15.82 21.28 8.02
C ARG A 435 15.90 22.10 6.73
N ILE A 436 14.77 22.55 6.19
CA ILE A 436 14.74 23.31 4.92
C ILE A 436 15.59 24.57 4.98
N ASP A 437 15.63 25.23 6.12
CA ASP A 437 16.39 26.48 6.34
C ASP A 437 17.81 26.26 6.89
N ASP A 438 18.25 25.00 7.09
CA ASP A 438 19.57 24.70 7.60
C ASP A 438 20.65 25.02 6.55
N PRO A 439 21.59 25.94 6.83
CA PRO A 439 22.66 26.28 5.90
C PRO A 439 23.54 25.08 5.49
N ALA A 440 23.68 24.09 6.35
CA ALA A 440 24.47 22.90 6.07
C ALA A 440 23.81 21.96 5.06
N CYS A 441 22.52 22.07 4.83
CA CYS A 441 21.74 21.22 3.93
C CYS A 441 21.49 21.85 2.56
N GLN A 442 21.80 23.12 2.33
CA GLN A 442 21.38 23.85 1.13
C GLN A 442 21.86 23.25 -0.19
N ASP A 443 23.08 22.74 -0.27
CA ASP A 443 23.60 22.11 -1.48
C ASP A 443 22.82 20.80 -1.78
N ARG A 444 22.50 20.03 -0.75
CA ARG A 444 21.71 18.79 -0.88
C ARG A 444 20.26 19.10 -1.28
N ILE A 445 19.63 20.07 -0.63
CA ILE A 445 18.29 20.55 -0.98
C ILE A 445 18.23 21.03 -2.44
N ALA A 446 19.22 21.80 -2.89
CA ALA A 446 19.31 22.26 -4.27
C ALA A 446 19.42 21.08 -5.26
N HIS A 447 20.17 20.04 -4.92
CA HIS A 447 20.28 18.84 -5.73
C HIS A 447 18.92 18.11 -5.83
N LEU A 448 18.24 17.80 -4.71
CA LEU A 448 16.96 17.13 -4.69
C LEU A 448 15.86 17.94 -5.41
N ARG A 449 15.85 19.26 -5.21
CA ARG A 449 14.96 20.16 -5.97
C ARG A 449 15.23 20.08 -7.48
N SER A 450 16.48 19.96 -7.91
CA SER A 450 16.81 19.82 -9.32
C SER A 450 16.33 18.50 -9.92
N LEU A 451 16.35 17.41 -9.13
CA LEU A 451 15.77 16.12 -9.50
C LEU A 451 14.25 16.23 -9.64
N LEU A 452 13.57 16.90 -8.70
CA LEU A 452 12.13 17.12 -8.78
C LEU A 452 11.76 17.97 -10.01
N ILE A 453 12.49 19.02 -10.31
CA ILE A 453 12.29 19.84 -11.52
C ILE A 453 12.38 18.95 -12.77
N LYS A 454 13.38 18.09 -12.85
CA LYS A 454 13.56 17.17 -13.97
C LYS A 454 12.38 16.20 -14.11
N GLU A 455 11.83 15.68 -12.99
CA GLU A 455 10.67 14.79 -12.98
C GLU A 455 9.40 15.50 -13.48
N LEU A 456 9.24 16.79 -13.20
CA LEU A 456 8.07 17.59 -13.50
C LEU A 456 8.17 18.37 -14.81
N GLU A 457 9.33 18.37 -15.47
CA GLU A 457 9.53 19.10 -16.73
C GLU A 457 8.66 18.52 -17.84
N GLY A 458 7.92 19.40 -18.54
CA GLY A 458 7.04 19.02 -19.64
C GLY A 458 5.72 18.40 -19.20
N ARG A 459 5.43 18.28 -17.92
CA ARG A 459 4.13 17.81 -17.44
C ARG A 459 3.02 18.82 -17.69
N GLU A 460 1.82 18.31 -18.00
CA GLU A 460 0.66 19.12 -18.41
C GLU A 460 0.11 20.04 -17.32
N GLU A 461 0.43 19.81 -16.04
CA GLU A 461 0.07 20.69 -14.95
C GLU A 461 0.82 22.03 -15.00
N GLY A 462 1.99 22.06 -15.66
CA GLY A 462 2.79 23.27 -15.78
C GLY A 462 3.57 23.64 -14.52
N TYR A 463 3.93 22.67 -13.71
CA TYR A 463 4.67 22.87 -12.45
C TYR A 463 6.11 23.37 -12.64
N VAL A 464 6.66 23.30 -13.86
CA VAL A 464 8.00 23.80 -14.18
C VAL A 464 7.92 24.86 -15.28
N GLN A 465 8.50 26.04 -15.04
CA GLN A 465 8.67 27.12 -16.03
C GLN A 465 10.06 27.72 -15.87
N ASP A 466 10.77 27.88 -16.98
CA ASP A 466 12.15 28.43 -16.99
C ASP A 466 13.09 27.72 -16.00
N GLY A 467 12.95 26.39 -15.85
CA GLY A 467 13.76 25.57 -14.95
C GLY A 467 13.49 25.79 -13.46
N LYS A 468 12.31 26.29 -13.09
CA LYS A 468 11.91 26.53 -11.69
C LYS A 468 10.54 25.94 -11.40
N LEU A 469 10.33 25.55 -10.14
CA LEU A 469 9.02 25.14 -9.64
C LEU A 469 8.07 26.33 -9.60
N VAL A 470 6.84 26.14 -10.07
CA VAL A 470 5.80 27.17 -10.13
C VAL A 470 4.55 26.68 -9.40
N ALA A 471 4.31 27.24 -8.22
CA ALA A 471 3.15 26.89 -7.40
C ALA A 471 1.85 27.53 -7.91
N GLY A 472 0.72 27.02 -7.38
CA GLY A 472 -0.62 27.53 -7.68
C GLY A 472 -1.20 27.02 -9.01
N GLN A 473 -0.51 26.10 -9.69
CA GLN A 473 -1.03 25.44 -10.86
C GLN A 473 -2.16 24.48 -10.47
N ARG A 474 -3.16 24.32 -11.35
CA ARG A 474 -4.31 23.45 -11.06
C ARG A 474 -3.86 21.99 -10.92
N PRO A 475 -4.08 21.34 -9.76
CA PRO A 475 -3.80 19.91 -9.62
C PRO A 475 -4.76 19.09 -10.45
N ILE A 476 -4.26 18.02 -11.04
CA ILE A 476 -5.06 17.02 -11.74
C ILE A 476 -4.73 15.64 -11.18
N SER A 477 -5.74 14.81 -10.96
CA SER A 477 -5.55 13.46 -10.42
C SER A 477 -5.25 12.42 -11.48
N ARG A 478 -5.48 12.78 -12.76
CA ARG A 478 -5.17 11.94 -13.92
C ARG A 478 -4.59 12.79 -15.04
N LEU A 479 -3.42 12.41 -15.52
CA LEU A 479 -2.78 12.99 -16.70
C LEU A 479 -3.54 12.55 -17.97
N GLN A 480 -3.77 13.49 -18.88
CA GLN A 480 -4.32 13.22 -20.21
C GLN A 480 -3.22 12.79 -21.19
N HIS A 481 -2.01 13.25 -20.94
CA HIS A 481 -0.82 12.99 -21.73
C HIS A 481 0.28 12.39 -20.82
N PRO A 482 0.17 11.09 -20.45
CA PRO A 482 1.20 10.43 -19.63
C PRO A 482 2.55 10.50 -20.31
N LEU A 483 3.60 10.67 -19.51
CA LEU A 483 4.98 10.67 -20.00
C LEU A 483 5.45 9.21 -20.05
N HIS A 484 5.61 8.66 -21.23
CA HIS A 484 6.34 7.39 -21.39
C HIS A 484 7.83 7.69 -21.32
N ARG A 485 8.52 7.13 -20.36
CA ARG A 485 9.95 7.29 -20.11
C ARG A 485 10.76 6.09 -20.57
#